data_92ffa0582c692e20d4b194943dae6452
#
_entry.id   92ffa0582c692e20d4b194943dae6452
#
_cell.length_a   1.000
_cell.length_b   1.000
_cell.length_c   1.000
_cell.angle_alpha   90.00
_cell.angle_beta   90.00
_cell.angle_gamma   90.00
#
_symmetry.space_group_name_H-M   'P 1'
#
loop_
_entity.id
_entity.type
_entity.pdbx_description
1 polymer ?
#
loop_
_entity_poly.entity_id
_entity_poly.type
_entity_poly.pdbx_seq_one_letter_code
_entity_poly.pdbx_strand_id
1 'polypeptide(L)' 'MIELTRLNGSRLCINCDLIKYAESAPDTVLTLVTGEKLVVLEPWTEVLRRTLDYRAAVLRMA' A
#
# COMPACT_ATOMS: atom_id res chain seq x y z
N MET A 1 -2.25 -6.86 -6.08
CA MET A 1 -1.52 -7.00 -4.80
C MET A 1 -0.21 -6.26 -4.88
N ILE A 2 0.14 -5.55 -3.82
CA ILE A 2 1.44 -4.89 -3.70
C ILE A 2 2.11 -5.38 -2.43
N GLU A 3 3.45 -5.46 -2.45
CA GLU A 3 4.23 -5.86 -1.28
C GLU A 3 4.67 -4.62 -0.50
N LEU A 4 4.47 -4.64 0.80
CA LEU A 4 4.86 -3.56 1.70
C LEU A 4 5.55 -4.17 2.93
N THR A 5 6.18 -3.33 3.72
CA THR A 5 6.90 -3.76 4.92
C THR A 5 6.23 -3.15 6.15
N ARG A 6 5.83 -4.00 7.09
CA ARG A 6 5.28 -3.53 8.37
C ARG A 6 6.35 -2.83 9.19
N LEU A 7 5.90 -2.07 10.17
CA LEU A 7 6.81 -1.32 11.04
C LEU A 7 7.82 -2.23 11.75
N ASN A 8 7.44 -3.47 12.04
CA ASN A 8 8.32 -4.45 12.69
C ASN A 8 9.29 -5.15 11.72
N GLY A 9 9.30 -4.76 10.45
CA GLY A 9 10.18 -5.31 9.43
C GLY A 9 9.61 -6.51 8.67
N SER A 10 8.48 -7.06 9.08
CA SER A 10 7.88 -8.19 8.35
C SER A 10 7.21 -7.69 7.07
N ARG A 11 7.27 -8.53 6.03
CA ARG A 11 6.67 -8.20 4.74
C ARG A 11 5.22 -8.69 4.68
N LEU A 12 4.42 -7.97 3.91
CA LEU A 12 3.05 -8.37 3.63
C LEU A 12 2.67 -7.99 2.21
N CYS A 13 1.74 -8.75 1.66
CA CYS A 13 1.10 -8.39 0.38
C CYS A 13 -0.32 -7.95 0.69
N ILE A 14 -0.72 -6.83 0.10
CA ILE A 14 -2.05 -6.29 0.32
C ILE A 14 -2.71 -6.00 -1.02
N ASN A 15 -4.02 -6.24 -1.09
CA ASN A 15 -4.80 -5.81 -2.25
C ASN A 15 -4.94 -4.29 -2.18
N CYS A 16 -4.31 -3.60 -3.13
CA CYS A 16 -4.30 -2.14 -3.13
C CYS A 16 -5.69 -1.53 -3.31
N ASP A 17 -6.67 -2.28 -3.81
CA ASP A 17 -8.05 -1.81 -3.93
C ASP A 17 -8.73 -1.66 -2.57
N LEU A 18 -8.16 -2.24 -1.51
CA LEU A 18 -8.66 -2.08 -0.15
C LEU A 18 -8.14 -0.82 0.53
N ILE A 19 -7.16 -0.14 -0.06
CA ILE A 19 -6.58 1.07 0.51
C ILE A 19 -7.48 2.25 0.17
N LYS A 20 -8.05 2.87 1.20
CA LYS A 20 -8.89 4.05 1.04
C LYS A 20 -8.05 5.31 0.87
N TYR A 21 -7.06 5.50 1.75
CA TYR A 21 -6.09 6.58 1.64
C TYR A 21 -4.86 6.27 2.47
N ALA A 22 -3.78 7.02 2.19
CA ALA A 22 -2.52 6.91 2.90
C ALA A 22 -2.13 8.28 3.44
N GLU A 23 -1.64 8.30 4.67
CA GLU A 23 -1.19 9.52 5.33
C GLU A 23 0.24 9.32 5.81
N SER A 24 0.98 10.44 5.95
CA SER A 24 2.34 10.44 6.46
C SER A 24 2.39 11.31 7.72
N ALA A 25 2.31 10.68 8.92
CA ALA A 25 2.35 11.44 10.15
C ALA A 25 2.60 10.55 11.38
N PRO A 26 3.81 10.36 11.86
CA PRO A 26 5.11 10.52 11.21
C PRO A 26 5.43 9.40 10.23
N ASP A 27 4.82 8.22 10.41
CA ASP A 27 4.98 7.06 9.53
C ASP A 27 3.84 7.01 8.53
N THR A 28 4.00 6.18 7.51
CA THR A 28 2.93 5.97 6.53
C THR A 28 1.83 5.12 7.15
N VAL A 29 0.65 5.69 7.27
CA VAL A 29 -0.53 4.99 7.79
C VAL A 29 -1.51 4.81 6.64
N LEU A 30 -1.84 3.55 6.34
CA LEU A 30 -2.83 3.21 5.33
C LEU A 30 -4.15 2.96 6.03
N THR A 31 -5.20 3.65 5.61
CA THR A 31 -6.55 3.38 6.08
C THR A 31 -7.25 2.54 5.03
N LEU A 32 -7.71 1.37 5.44
CA LEU A 32 -8.39 0.44 4.55
C LEU A 32 -9.89 0.76 4.50
N VAL A 33 -10.55 0.27 3.47
CA VAL A 33 -12.00 0.50 3.29
C VAL A 33 -12.83 -0.10 4.42
N THR A 34 -12.27 -1.09 5.14
CA THR A 34 -12.91 -1.70 6.31
C THR A 34 -12.78 -0.84 7.57
N GLY A 35 -11.99 0.24 7.53
CA GLY A 35 -11.69 1.08 8.68
C GLY A 35 -10.41 0.69 9.41
N GLU A 36 -9.81 -0.46 9.08
CA GLU A 36 -8.55 -0.87 9.66
C GLU A 36 -7.42 0.05 9.24
N LYS A 37 -6.45 0.22 10.11
CA LYS A 37 -5.24 1.01 9.82
C LYS A 37 -4.03 0.11 9.83
N LEU A 38 -3.12 0.37 8.88
CA LEU A 38 -1.90 -0.40 8.70
C LEU A 38 -0.74 0.58 8.60
N VAL A 39 0.27 0.40 9.46
CA VAL A 39 1.48 1.25 9.43
C VAL A 39 2.57 0.50 8.68
N VAL A 40 3.15 1.17 7.69
CA VAL A 40 4.21 0.58 6.85
C VAL A 40 5.44 1.48 6.82
N LEU A 41 6.59 0.89 6.48
CA LEU A 41 7.86 1.61 6.41
C LEU A 41 8.00 2.41 5.12
N GLU A 42 7.39 1.97 4.03
CA GLU A 42 7.49 2.66 2.74
C GLU A 42 6.80 4.02 2.83
N PRO A 43 7.39 5.08 2.26
CA PRO A 43 6.70 6.36 2.18
C PRO A 43 5.46 6.24 1.28
N TRP A 44 4.47 7.11 1.51
CA TRP A 44 3.21 7.03 0.74
C TRP A 44 3.45 7.18 -0.76
N THR A 45 4.50 7.90 -1.16
CA THR A 45 4.86 8.05 -2.58
C THR A 45 5.26 6.71 -3.18
N GLU A 46 5.94 5.86 -2.41
CA GLU A 46 6.31 4.52 -2.86
C GLU A 46 5.09 3.61 -2.92
N VAL A 47 4.17 3.73 -1.97
CA VAL A 47 2.91 2.98 -2.00
C VAL A 47 2.13 3.32 -3.27
N LEU A 48 2.05 4.62 -3.59
CA LEU A 48 1.38 5.08 -4.80
C LEU A 48 2.06 4.52 -6.05
N ARG A 49 3.40 4.58 -6.12
CA ARG A 49 4.14 4.06 -7.26
C ARG A 49 3.88 2.57 -7.47
N ARG A 50 3.92 1.78 -6.40
CA ARG A 50 3.68 0.33 -6.48
C ARG A 50 2.26 0.02 -6.93
N THR A 51 1.29 0.81 -6.47
CA THR A 51 -0.11 0.67 -6.89
C THR A 51 -0.27 0.94 -8.38
N LEU A 52 0.35 2.02 -8.88
CA LEU A 52 0.28 2.38 -10.30
C LEU A 52 0.99 1.33 -11.16
N ASP A 53 2.16 0.84 -10.72
CA ASP A 53 2.89 -0.21 -11.42
C ASP A 53 2.07 -1.48 -11.51
N TYR A 54 1.40 -1.87 -10.43
CA TYR A 54 0.54 -3.04 -10.39
C TYR A 54 -0.63 -2.90 -11.39
N ARG A 55 -1.31 -1.75 -11.38
CA ARG A 55 -2.43 -1.50 -12.28
C ARG A 55 -1.99 -1.51 -13.74
N ALA A 56 -0.84 -0.93 -14.04
CA ALA A 56 -0.28 -0.95 -15.40
C ALA A 56 0.05 -2.37 -15.84
N ALA A 57 0.60 -3.20 -14.96
CA ALA A 57 0.91 -4.59 -15.26
C ALA A 57 -0.35 -5.40 -15.54
N VAL A 58 -1.40 -5.19 -14.75
CA VAL A 58 -2.70 -5.86 -14.94
C VAL A 58 -3.31 -5.47 -16.29
N LEU A 59 -3.28 -4.20 -16.64
CA LEU A 59 -3.81 -3.73 -17.93
C LEU A 59 -3.06 -4.33 -19.11
N ARG A 60 -1.74 -4.54 -18.96
CA ARG A 60 -0.94 -5.17 -20.03
C ARG A 60 -1.23 -6.65 -20.19
N MET A 61 -1.72 -7.29 -19.14
CA MET A 61 -2.09 -8.71 -19.17
C MET A 61 -3.49 -8.94 -19.73
N ALA A 62 -4.31 -7.92 -19.76
CA ALA A 62 -5.70 -8.01 -20.21
C ALA A 62 -5.84 -8.05 -21.72
#